data_952d825b0e59a8538f039d3fef32b1f6
#
_entry.id   952d825b0e59a8538f039d3fef32b1f6
#
_cell.length_a   1.000
_cell.length_b   1.000
_cell.length_c   1.000
_cell.angle_alpha   90.00
_cell.angle_beta   90.00
_cell.angle_gamma   90.00
#
_symmetry.space_group_name_H-M   'P 1'
#
loop_
_entity.id
_entity.type
_entity.pdbx_description
1 polymer ?
#
loop_
_entity_poly.entity_id
_entity_poly.type
_entity_poly.pdbx_seq_one_letter_code
_entity_poly.pdbx_strand_id
1 'polypeptide(L)'
;MSGNHNQSLERALEIVDLAAEAGADALKIQTYTADTMTIDKNDGEFFIEDKKSLWKGESLYSLYQKAYTPWEWHQAIFQRCKEKGIIGFSTPFDFSSVDFLEELDVPFYKIASFENVDLPLIKKVAQTGKPIIASTGMASLAELGELVSTARENGCMDLTLLKCTSSY
;
A
#
# COMPACT_ATOMS: atom_id res chain seq x y z
N MET A 1 7.21 1.90 4.68
CA MET A 1 6.97 1.18 5.96
C MET A 1 5.83 0.21 5.74
N SER A 2 5.98 -1.02 6.15
CA SER A 2 4.98 -2.09 6.09
C SER A 2 4.71 -2.57 7.53
N GLY A 3 4.74 -3.86 7.82
CA GLY A 3 4.58 -4.39 9.19
C GLY A 3 5.77 -4.23 10.15
N ASN A 4 6.85 -3.59 9.72
CA ASN A 4 8.09 -3.46 10.51
C ASN A 4 7.99 -2.50 11.73
N HIS A 5 6.86 -1.83 11.90
CA HIS A 5 6.53 -1.10 13.13
C HIS A 5 6.16 -2.04 14.30
N ASN A 6 5.93 -3.34 14.04
CA ASN A 6 5.62 -4.37 15.03
C ASN A 6 4.49 -3.97 15.98
N GLN A 7 3.40 -3.41 15.46
CA GLN A 7 2.23 -2.95 16.22
C GLN A 7 2.58 -1.94 17.33
N SER A 8 3.58 -1.07 17.09
CA SER A 8 3.95 0.05 17.96
C SER A 8 3.88 1.36 17.19
N LEU A 9 3.01 2.29 17.62
CA LEU A 9 2.94 3.64 17.06
C LEU A 9 4.25 4.41 17.29
N GLU A 10 4.85 4.27 18.48
CA GLU A 10 6.14 4.91 18.80
C GLU A 10 7.21 4.50 17.78
N ARG A 11 7.32 3.19 17.51
CA ARG A 11 8.25 2.67 16.51
C ARG A 11 7.92 3.15 15.10
N ALA A 12 6.65 3.25 14.76
CA ALA A 12 6.24 3.79 13.45
C ALA A 12 6.70 5.26 13.29
N LEU A 13 6.56 6.08 14.32
CA LEU A 13 7.02 7.47 14.33
C LEU A 13 8.55 7.57 14.29
N GLU A 14 9.26 6.70 15.00
CA GLU A 14 10.73 6.59 14.93
C GLU A 14 11.20 6.24 13.51
N ILE A 15 10.50 5.33 12.82
CA ILE A 15 10.82 5.00 11.41
C ILE A 15 10.65 6.22 10.50
N VAL A 16 9.64 7.07 10.73
CA VAL A 16 9.48 8.34 10.00
C VAL A 16 10.69 9.25 10.23
N ASP A 17 11.09 9.40 11.50
CA ASP A 17 12.21 10.26 11.88
C ASP A 17 13.51 9.80 11.20
N LEU A 18 13.82 8.51 11.29
CA LEU A 18 15.01 7.92 10.67
C LEU A 18 14.98 7.99 9.13
N ALA A 19 13.81 7.84 8.52
CA ALA A 19 13.68 8.00 7.07
C ALA A 19 14.00 9.43 6.63
N ALA A 20 13.49 10.42 7.35
CA ALA A 20 13.78 11.83 7.07
C ALA A 20 15.27 12.15 7.30
N GLU A 21 15.87 11.66 8.38
CA GLU A 21 17.30 11.83 8.68
C GLU A 21 18.19 11.17 7.62
N ALA A 22 17.74 10.06 7.05
CA ALA A 22 18.43 9.38 5.95
C ALA A 22 18.27 10.09 4.59
N GLY A 23 17.52 11.19 4.52
CA GLY A 23 17.31 11.98 3.32
C GLY A 23 16.22 11.47 2.39
N ALA A 24 15.23 10.73 2.91
CA ALA A 24 14.06 10.33 2.12
C ALA A 24 13.19 11.55 1.80
N ASP A 25 12.68 11.64 0.56
CA ASP A 25 11.73 12.68 0.15
C ASP A 25 10.29 12.34 0.57
N ALA A 26 9.99 11.05 0.68
CA ALA A 26 8.65 10.57 1.01
C ALA A 26 8.68 9.24 1.75
N LEU A 27 7.67 9.02 2.61
CA LEU A 27 7.44 7.75 3.29
C LEU A 27 6.07 7.19 2.93
N LYS A 28 6.05 5.94 2.48
CA LYS A 28 4.84 5.21 2.14
C LYS A 28 4.47 4.21 3.22
N ILE A 29 3.18 4.22 3.61
CA ILE A 29 2.57 3.16 4.42
C ILE A 29 1.60 2.32 3.59
N GLN A 30 0.93 1.36 4.21
CA GLN A 30 -0.07 0.49 3.60
C GLN A 30 -1.38 0.63 4.37
N THR A 31 -2.49 0.73 3.64
CA THR A 31 -3.83 0.88 4.23
C THR A 31 -4.69 -0.29 3.81
N TYR A 32 -4.87 -1.24 4.72
CA TYR A 32 -5.71 -2.43 4.56
C TYR A 32 -6.14 -2.97 5.92
N THR A 33 -7.07 -3.90 5.93
CA THR A 33 -7.35 -4.80 7.05
C THR A 33 -7.16 -6.24 6.60
N ALA A 34 -7.06 -7.20 7.54
CA ALA A 34 -6.96 -8.59 7.15
C ALA A 34 -8.18 -9.04 6.32
N ASP A 35 -9.38 -8.52 6.66
CA ASP A 35 -10.64 -8.84 5.96
C ASP A 35 -10.67 -8.32 4.51
N THR A 36 -9.96 -7.22 4.20
CA THR A 36 -9.90 -6.68 2.84
C THR A 36 -8.78 -7.29 2.00
N MET A 37 -7.83 -7.98 2.63
CA MET A 37 -6.69 -8.61 1.97
C MET A 37 -6.93 -10.08 1.62
N THR A 38 -7.62 -10.82 2.49
CA THR A 38 -7.78 -12.27 2.31
C THR A 38 -8.97 -12.78 3.13
N ILE A 39 -9.34 -14.04 2.92
CA ILE A 39 -10.34 -14.74 3.74
C ILE A 39 -9.69 -15.40 4.96
N ASP A 40 -10.43 -15.53 6.05
CA ASP A 40 -9.98 -16.26 7.25
C ASP A 40 -10.04 -17.78 7.00
N LYS A 41 -8.91 -18.30 6.48
CA LYS A 41 -8.72 -19.70 6.14
C LYS A 41 -7.33 -20.17 6.53
N ASN A 42 -7.24 -21.39 7.09
CA ASN A 42 -6.02 -21.94 7.65
C ASN A 42 -5.51 -23.18 6.88
N ASP A 43 -5.81 -23.28 5.59
CA ASP A 43 -5.38 -24.40 4.75
C ASP A 43 -5.04 -23.95 3.32
N GLY A 44 -4.46 -24.85 2.54
CA GLY A 44 -4.14 -24.64 1.13
C GLY A 44 -3.27 -23.41 0.89
N GLU A 45 -3.62 -22.62 -0.11
CA GLU A 45 -2.86 -21.42 -0.52
C GLU A 45 -2.92 -20.28 0.53
N PHE A 46 -3.81 -20.37 1.51
CA PHE A 46 -3.95 -19.40 2.59
C PHE A 46 -3.08 -19.70 3.82
N PHE A 47 -2.31 -20.79 3.78
CA PHE A 47 -1.42 -21.20 4.86
C PHE A 47 0.04 -21.27 4.38
N ILE A 48 0.97 -20.70 5.15
CA ILE A 48 2.38 -20.57 4.75
C ILE A 48 3.16 -21.80 5.19
N GLU A 49 3.36 -22.74 4.25
CA GLU A 49 4.08 -23.98 4.49
C GLU A 49 5.59 -23.90 4.18
N ASP A 50 6.03 -22.87 3.45
CA ASP A 50 7.42 -22.72 3.04
C ASP A 50 8.35 -22.68 4.27
N LYS A 51 9.23 -23.68 4.37
CA LYS A 51 10.18 -23.82 5.46
C LYS A 51 11.20 -22.69 5.55
N LYS A 52 11.40 -21.93 4.47
CA LYS A 52 12.32 -20.80 4.40
C LYS A 52 11.63 -19.47 4.73
N SER A 53 10.30 -19.44 4.77
CA SER A 53 9.55 -18.24 5.13
C SER A 53 9.71 -17.91 6.61
N LEU A 54 9.89 -16.63 6.91
CA LEU A 54 9.84 -16.10 8.27
C LEU A 54 8.45 -16.28 8.93
N TRP A 55 7.42 -16.47 8.12
CA TRP A 55 6.02 -16.58 8.51
C TRP A 55 5.51 -18.02 8.47
N LYS A 56 6.40 -19.01 8.39
CA LYS A 56 6.04 -20.43 8.36
C LYS A 56 5.13 -20.80 9.54
N GLY A 57 4.03 -21.47 9.23
CA GLY A 57 3.06 -21.92 10.22
C GLY A 57 1.97 -20.90 10.56
N GLU A 58 1.95 -19.76 9.86
CA GLU A 58 0.90 -18.75 9.96
C GLU A 58 -0.07 -18.85 8.79
N SER A 59 -1.35 -18.51 9.01
CA SER A 59 -2.26 -18.22 7.90
C SER A 59 -2.00 -16.79 7.38
N LEU A 60 -2.32 -16.54 6.12
CA LEU A 60 -2.24 -15.20 5.55
C LEU A 60 -3.10 -14.21 6.34
N TYR A 61 -4.29 -14.62 6.78
CA TYR A 61 -5.17 -13.80 7.58
C TYR A 61 -4.54 -13.39 8.91
N SER A 62 -3.99 -14.36 9.67
CA SER A 62 -3.26 -14.09 10.93
C SER A 62 -2.05 -13.18 10.71
N LEU A 63 -1.32 -13.39 9.61
CA LEU A 63 -0.20 -12.54 9.24
C LEU A 63 -0.65 -11.09 8.99
N TYR A 64 -1.70 -10.89 8.20
CA TYR A 64 -2.21 -9.54 7.91
C TYR A 64 -2.78 -8.86 9.16
N GLN A 65 -3.41 -9.61 10.09
CA GLN A 65 -3.83 -9.05 11.38
C GLN A 65 -2.67 -8.51 12.23
N LYS A 66 -1.47 -9.11 12.11
CA LYS A 66 -0.26 -8.68 12.82
C LYS A 66 0.52 -7.58 12.07
N ALA A 67 0.43 -7.55 10.75
CA ALA A 67 1.27 -6.71 9.91
C ALA A 67 0.63 -5.40 9.45
N TYR A 68 -0.71 -5.28 9.52
CA TYR A 68 -1.40 -4.07 9.07
C TYR A 68 -1.00 -2.84 9.90
N THR A 69 -1.09 -1.67 9.30
CA THR A 69 -0.96 -0.40 10.01
C THR A 69 -2.35 0.01 10.53
N PRO A 70 -2.57 0.08 11.87
CA PRO A 70 -3.85 0.54 12.42
C PRO A 70 -4.27 1.87 11.80
N TRP A 71 -5.54 1.96 11.37
CA TRP A 71 -6.00 3.14 10.62
C TRP A 71 -5.96 4.41 11.46
N GLU A 72 -6.19 4.31 12.76
CA GLU A 72 -6.09 5.42 13.71
C GLU A 72 -4.67 6.01 13.84
N TRP A 73 -3.64 5.33 13.32
CA TRP A 73 -2.25 5.83 13.34
C TRP A 73 -1.91 6.69 12.13
N HIS A 74 -2.66 6.59 11.03
CA HIS A 74 -2.34 7.25 9.77
C HIS A 74 -2.18 8.75 9.92
N GLN A 75 -3.12 9.38 10.63
CA GLN A 75 -3.06 10.83 10.87
C GLN A 75 -1.77 11.23 11.62
N ALA A 76 -1.40 10.49 12.68
CA ALA A 76 -0.19 10.76 13.45
C ALA A 76 1.07 10.56 12.61
N ILE A 77 1.11 9.50 11.77
CA ILE A 77 2.24 9.21 10.88
C ILE A 77 2.38 10.30 9.83
N PHE A 78 1.30 10.71 9.17
CA PHE A 78 1.34 11.76 8.13
C PHE A 78 1.68 13.12 8.73
N GLN A 79 1.19 13.43 9.94
CA GLN A 79 1.56 14.63 10.65
C GLN A 79 3.08 14.63 10.98
N ARG A 80 3.63 13.51 11.45
CA ARG A 80 5.08 13.39 11.70
C ARG A 80 5.89 13.54 10.41
N CYS A 81 5.45 12.98 9.28
CA CYS A 81 6.10 13.20 7.97
C CYS A 81 6.16 14.68 7.64
N LYS A 82 5.04 15.41 7.81
CA LYS A 82 4.97 16.86 7.57
C LYS A 82 5.92 17.66 8.49
N GLU A 83 5.99 17.31 9.77
CA GLU A 83 6.89 17.93 10.76
C GLU A 83 8.37 17.72 10.38
N LYS A 84 8.69 16.58 9.78
CA LYS A 84 10.04 16.24 9.32
C LYS A 84 10.34 16.72 7.89
N GLY A 85 9.40 17.37 7.23
CA GLY A 85 9.58 17.92 5.89
C GLY A 85 9.60 16.89 4.77
N ILE A 86 9.04 15.68 5.00
CA ILE A 86 8.88 14.64 3.99
C ILE A 86 7.40 14.39 3.69
N ILE A 87 7.12 13.77 2.54
CA ILE A 87 5.76 13.49 2.10
C ILE A 87 5.28 12.15 2.67
N GLY A 88 4.15 12.15 3.39
CA GLY A 88 3.46 10.92 3.81
C GLY A 88 2.39 10.53 2.80
N PHE A 89 2.33 9.26 2.39
CA PHE A 89 1.31 8.73 1.50
C PHE A 89 1.08 7.24 1.72
N SER A 90 0.11 6.63 1.02
CA SER A 90 -0.21 5.22 1.25
C SER A 90 -0.51 4.44 -0.03
N THR A 91 -0.51 3.11 0.13
CA THR A 91 -1.06 2.15 -0.82
C THR A 91 -2.41 1.67 -0.29
N PRO A 92 -3.55 1.98 -0.94
CA PRO A 92 -4.82 1.34 -0.65
C PRO A 92 -4.88 -0.05 -1.29
N PHE A 93 -5.64 -0.96 -0.68
CA PHE A 93 -5.86 -2.32 -1.19
C PHE A 93 -7.34 -2.62 -1.46
N ASP A 94 -8.24 -1.69 -1.15
CA ASP A 94 -9.68 -1.79 -1.32
C ASP A 94 -10.34 -0.42 -1.38
N PHE A 95 -11.65 -0.38 -1.65
CA PHE A 95 -12.40 0.87 -1.80
C PHE A 95 -12.51 1.66 -0.50
N SER A 96 -12.67 0.97 0.63
CA SER A 96 -12.80 1.63 1.93
C SER A 96 -11.51 2.33 2.34
N SER A 97 -10.35 1.74 1.99
CA SER A 97 -9.05 2.38 2.21
C SER A 97 -8.84 3.61 1.34
N VAL A 98 -9.40 3.65 0.12
CA VAL A 98 -9.38 4.88 -0.71
C VAL A 98 -10.22 5.97 -0.07
N ASP A 99 -11.45 5.65 0.38
CA ASP A 99 -12.35 6.63 1.01
C ASP A 99 -11.71 7.19 2.29
N PHE A 100 -11.12 6.34 3.12
CA PHE A 100 -10.39 6.76 4.32
C PHE A 100 -9.18 7.66 4.02
N LEU A 101 -8.41 7.35 2.99
CA LEU A 101 -7.26 8.15 2.60
C LEU A 101 -7.65 9.51 1.99
N GLU A 102 -8.84 9.61 1.37
CA GLU A 102 -9.40 10.89 0.93
C GLU A 102 -9.78 11.79 2.13
N GLU A 103 -10.31 11.22 3.22
CA GLU A 103 -10.57 11.97 4.46
C GLU A 103 -9.28 12.55 5.07
N LEU A 104 -8.13 11.88 4.86
CA LEU A 104 -6.81 12.32 5.32
C LEU A 104 -6.07 13.23 4.32
N ASP A 105 -6.69 13.50 3.17
CA ASP A 105 -6.16 14.33 2.08
C ASP A 105 -4.72 13.96 1.68
N VAL A 106 -4.48 12.67 1.40
CA VAL A 106 -3.17 12.22 0.90
C VAL A 106 -2.84 12.88 -0.44
N PRO A 107 -1.57 13.24 -0.71
CA PRO A 107 -1.21 14.01 -1.91
C PRO A 107 -1.24 13.18 -3.19
N PHE A 108 -1.06 11.88 -3.11
CA PHE A 108 -1.06 10.93 -4.23
C PHE A 108 -1.19 9.49 -3.73
N TYR A 109 -1.45 8.57 -4.65
CA TYR A 109 -1.68 7.16 -4.36
C TYR A 109 -0.61 6.25 -4.92
N LYS A 110 -0.36 5.14 -4.22
CA LYS A 110 0.45 4.03 -4.73
C LYS A 110 -0.44 2.83 -5.04
N ILE A 111 -0.32 2.28 -6.24
CA ILE A 111 -0.89 0.97 -6.60
C ILE A 111 0.25 -0.05 -6.55
N ALA A 112 0.12 -1.07 -5.71
CA ALA A 112 1.13 -2.11 -5.57
C ALA A 112 1.09 -3.10 -6.76
N SER A 113 2.11 -3.96 -6.85
CA SER A 113 2.28 -4.83 -8.03
C SER A 113 1.14 -5.82 -8.23
N PHE A 114 0.57 -6.35 -7.15
CA PHE A 114 -0.53 -7.31 -7.24
C PHE A 114 -1.87 -6.65 -7.58
N GLU A 115 -2.05 -5.38 -7.22
CA GLU A 115 -3.26 -4.59 -7.46
C GLU A 115 -3.25 -3.88 -8.82
N ASN A 116 -2.18 -4.01 -9.61
CA ASN A 116 -2.09 -3.35 -10.91
C ASN A 116 -3.07 -3.89 -11.97
N VAL A 117 -3.68 -5.05 -11.70
CA VAL A 117 -4.74 -5.65 -12.51
C VAL A 117 -6.14 -5.49 -11.90
N ASP A 118 -6.25 -4.89 -10.72
CA ASP A 118 -7.52 -4.52 -10.10
C ASP A 118 -8.06 -3.23 -10.72
N LEU A 119 -8.63 -3.35 -11.93
CA LEU A 119 -9.17 -2.20 -12.67
C LEU A 119 -10.26 -1.44 -11.90
N PRO A 120 -11.16 -2.09 -11.13
CA PRO A 120 -12.11 -1.38 -10.27
C PRO A 120 -11.42 -0.48 -9.23
N LEU A 121 -10.39 -0.97 -8.55
CA LEU A 121 -9.61 -0.18 -7.58
C LEU A 121 -8.89 0.99 -8.27
N ILE A 122 -8.24 0.72 -9.41
CA ILE A 122 -7.54 1.74 -10.21
C ILE A 122 -8.52 2.84 -10.64
N LYS A 123 -9.71 2.47 -11.10
CA LYS A 123 -10.78 3.41 -11.44
C LYS A 123 -11.17 4.27 -10.24
N LYS A 124 -11.40 3.67 -9.08
CA LYS A 124 -11.76 4.37 -7.84
C LYS A 124 -10.70 5.40 -7.46
N VAL A 125 -9.42 4.99 -7.48
CA VAL A 125 -8.28 5.88 -7.19
C VAL A 125 -8.17 7.00 -8.23
N ALA A 126 -8.29 6.70 -9.53
CA ALA A 126 -8.20 7.69 -10.60
C ALA A 126 -9.28 8.78 -10.51
N GLN A 127 -10.47 8.42 -10.03
CA GLN A 127 -11.58 9.34 -9.83
C GLN A 127 -11.33 10.39 -8.74
N THR A 128 -10.34 10.21 -7.88
CA THR A 128 -9.90 11.24 -6.93
C THR A 128 -9.22 12.43 -7.63
N GLY A 129 -8.77 12.26 -8.88
CA GLY A 129 -8.01 13.26 -9.63
C GLY A 129 -6.56 13.44 -9.16
N LYS A 130 -6.12 12.69 -8.14
CA LYS A 130 -4.76 12.77 -7.58
C LYS A 130 -3.76 11.97 -8.41
N PRO A 131 -2.46 12.31 -8.37
CA PRO A 131 -1.40 11.53 -9.02
C PRO A 131 -1.37 10.07 -8.54
N ILE A 132 -1.01 9.16 -9.46
CA ILE A 132 -0.89 7.73 -9.18
C ILE A 132 0.54 7.26 -9.51
N ILE A 133 1.14 6.54 -8.58
CA ILE A 133 2.37 5.78 -8.79
C ILE A 133 2.00 4.30 -8.80
N ALA A 134 2.15 3.59 -9.91
CA ALA A 134 1.81 2.17 -10.02
C ALA A 134 3.04 1.31 -10.27
N SER A 135 3.19 0.21 -9.52
CA SER A 135 4.20 -0.81 -9.78
C SER A 135 3.73 -1.79 -10.84
N THR A 136 4.67 -2.24 -11.68
CA THR A 136 4.38 -3.06 -12.88
C THR A 136 4.73 -4.54 -12.71
N GLY A 137 5.08 -4.97 -11.50
CA GLY A 137 5.51 -6.34 -11.25
C GLY A 137 4.46 -7.35 -11.67
N MET A 138 4.92 -8.43 -12.35
CA MET A 138 4.14 -9.58 -12.83
C MET A 138 3.14 -9.28 -13.96
N ALA A 139 2.80 -8.03 -14.26
CA ALA A 139 1.87 -7.69 -15.32
C ALA A 139 2.49 -7.84 -16.72
N SER A 140 1.70 -8.32 -17.66
CA SER A 140 1.99 -8.26 -19.09
C SER A 140 1.84 -6.85 -19.64
N LEU A 141 2.37 -6.59 -20.84
CA LEU A 141 2.18 -5.28 -21.50
C LEU A 141 0.71 -4.97 -21.78
N ALA A 142 -0.12 -5.99 -22.02
CA ALA A 142 -1.54 -5.82 -22.25
C ALA A 142 -2.23 -5.33 -20.96
N GLU A 143 -1.97 -5.98 -19.82
CA GLU A 143 -2.51 -5.58 -18.51
C GLU A 143 -2.04 -4.19 -18.09
N LEU A 144 -0.78 -3.82 -18.38
CA LEU A 144 -0.30 -2.47 -18.15
C LEU A 144 -1.01 -1.45 -19.06
N GLY A 145 -1.34 -1.84 -20.29
CA GLY A 145 -2.16 -1.03 -21.20
C GLY A 145 -3.55 -0.77 -20.61
N GLU A 146 -4.19 -1.80 -20.04
CA GLU A 146 -5.50 -1.68 -19.40
C GLU A 146 -5.44 -0.79 -18.15
N LEU A 147 -4.40 -0.95 -17.31
CA LEU A 147 -4.16 -0.05 -16.16
C LEU A 147 -4.08 1.40 -16.61
N VAL A 148 -3.23 1.70 -17.60
CA VAL A 148 -2.99 3.07 -18.09
C VAL A 148 -4.27 3.66 -18.68
N SER A 149 -4.98 2.89 -19.51
CA SER A 149 -6.25 3.34 -20.10
C SER A 149 -7.28 3.62 -19.03
N THR A 150 -7.48 2.67 -18.09
CA THR A 150 -8.43 2.83 -16.98
C THR A 150 -8.11 4.07 -16.13
N ALA A 151 -6.85 4.29 -15.78
CA ALA A 151 -6.45 5.44 -14.99
C ALA A 151 -6.73 6.75 -15.75
N ARG A 152 -6.32 6.85 -17.03
CA ARG A 152 -6.48 8.04 -17.86
C ARG A 152 -7.96 8.38 -18.13
N GLU A 153 -8.76 7.39 -18.50
CA GLU A 153 -10.18 7.55 -18.79
C GLU A 153 -11.02 7.96 -17.57
N ASN A 154 -10.50 7.70 -16.35
CA ASN A 154 -11.18 8.04 -15.10
C ASN A 154 -10.56 9.23 -14.34
N GLY A 155 -9.73 10.05 -14.99
CA GLY A 155 -9.32 11.36 -14.45
C GLY A 155 -7.89 11.46 -13.95
N CYS A 156 -7.10 10.39 -13.96
CA CYS A 156 -5.68 10.47 -13.58
C CYS A 156 -4.85 11.14 -14.68
N MET A 157 -4.44 12.38 -14.45
CA MET A 157 -3.59 13.14 -15.39
C MET A 157 -2.10 12.87 -15.17
N ASP A 158 -1.69 12.52 -13.95
CA ASP A 158 -0.30 12.25 -13.58
C ASP A 158 -0.17 10.79 -13.13
N LEU A 159 0.40 9.96 -14.00
CA LEU A 159 0.61 8.53 -13.78
C LEU A 159 2.08 8.17 -13.99
N THR A 160 2.71 7.67 -12.92
CA THR A 160 4.08 7.16 -12.95
C THR A 160 4.06 5.63 -12.83
N LEU A 161 4.79 4.94 -13.73
CA LEU A 161 4.96 3.50 -13.67
C LEU A 161 6.37 3.17 -13.11
N LEU A 162 6.41 2.29 -12.11
CA LEU A 162 7.65 1.81 -11.52
C LEU A 162 7.88 0.34 -11.90
N LYS A 163 9.01 0.06 -12.54
CA LYS A 163 9.42 -1.34 -12.73
C LYS A 163 9.62 -2.00 -11.37
N CYS A 164 9.00 -3.18 -11.19
CA CYS A 164 9.18 -4.02 -10.01
C CYS A 164 9.58 -5.43 -10.46
N THR A 165 10.60 -6.01 -9.81
CA THR A 165 11.05 -7.38 -10.09
C THR A 165 10.28 -8.42 -9.28
N SER A 166 9.49 -7.99 -8.28
CA SER A 166 8.70 -8.85 -7.36
C SER A 166 9.53 -9.97 -6.72
N SER A 167 10.79 -9.68 -6.41
CA SER A 167 11.74 -10.58 -5.74
C SER A 167 11.94 -10.10 -4.30
N TYR A 168 11.13 -10.66 -3.39
CA TYR A 168 11.12 -10.33 -1.97
C TYR A 168 11.76 -11.43 -1.14
#